data_1663dc9db8d9fff178c8b194025b873b
#
_entry.id   1663dc9db8d9fff178c8b194025b873b
#
_cell.length_a   1.000
_cell.length_b   1.000
_cell.length_c   1.000
_cell.angle_alpha   90.00
_cell.angle_beta   90.00
_cell.angle_gamma   90.00
#
_symmetry.space_group_name_H-M   'P 1'
#
loop_
_entity.id
_entity.type
_entity.pdbx_description
1 polymer ?
#
loop_
_entity_poly.entity_id
_entity_poly.type
_entity_poly.pdbx_seq_one_letter_code
_entity_poly.pdbx_strand_id
1 'polypeptide(L)'
;MIGRRDLLAIGFAATAAPVFGRNNAMAAETMIARSIPSSGEAMPVIGLGTWQVFDVGGDEKTRQPLRQVLKSLTDAGGRMIDSSPMYGRAEEVTGDLVAEMGLRPRVFLATKVWTSGREASIAQMRRSAERMKSPVLDLIQIHNLLDWRTHLATLRQMKAAGQVRYIGITHYTTGSLAELARILESEPGIDFVQFGYSLATREAEQRLLPVAAARRVATIVNQPFETGGMFRRVHGRALPEWAAEFDCTSWAQLFLKYILAAPAVTCVIPATANPEHMADDIKAGFGRLPDPQQREQIRRFWDSL
;
A
#
# COMPACT_ATOMS: atom_id res chain seq x y z
N MET A 1 -76.08 -40.05 -48.14
CA MET A 1 -76.57 -38.66 -48.10
C MET A 1 -75.73 -37.91 -47.02
N ILE A 2 -75.08 -36.88 -47.49
CA ILE A 2 -74.58 -35.72 -46.79
C ILE A 2 -73.42 -35.97 -45.75
N GLY A 3 -72.24 -35.59 -46.19
CA GLY A 3 -71.08 -35.25 -45.56
C GLY A 3 -70.99 -33.82 -45.04
N ARG A 4 -70.22 -33.59 -44.05
CA ARG A 4 -69.62 -32.30 -43.77
C ARG A 4 -68.19 -32.48 -43.33
N ARG A 5 -67.26 -31.90 -44.10
CA ARG A 5 -65.86 -31.70 -43.80
C ARG A 5 -65.75 -30.51 -42.86
N ASP A 6 -65.15 -30.72 -41.71
CA ASP A 6 -64.67 -29.63 -40.87
C ASP A 6 -63.14 -29.52 -40.97
N LEU A 7 -62.71 -28.39 -41.50
CA LEU A 7 -61.29 -27.96 -41.55
C LEU A 7 -60.86 -27.45 -40.17
N LEU A 8 -59.93 -28.14 -39.54
CA LEU A 8 -59.21 -27.65 -38.38
C LEU A 8 -58.09 -26.71 -38.86
N ALA A 9 -58.20 -25.44 -38.56
CA ALA A 9 -57.14 -24.46 -38.71
C ALA A 9 -56.18 -24.57 -37.49
N ILE A 10 -54.93 -24.99 -37.73
CA ILE A 10 -53.87 -24.99 -36.73
C ILE A 10 -53.24 -23.62 -36.70
N GLY A 11 -53.54 -22.84 -35.68
CA GLY A 11 -52.88 -21.55 -35.39
C GLY A 11 -51.50 -21.80 -34.77
N PHE A 12 -50.46 -21.40 -35.48
CA PHE A 12 -49.11 -21.31 -34.91
C PHE A 12 -49.03 -20.07 -34.01
N ALA A 13 -48.99 -20.26 -32.70
CA ALA A 13 -48.65 -19.22 -31.75
C ALA A 13 -47.13 -19.11 -31.67
N ALA A 14 -46.55 -18.06 -32.24
CA ALA A 14 -45.15 -17.72 -32.07
C ALA A 14 -44.92 -17.15 -30.66
N THR A 15 -44.36 -17.94 -29.76
CA THR A 15 -43.89 -17.47 -28.45
C THR A 15 -42.58 -16.74 -28.64
N ALA A 16 -42.61 -15.40 -28.56
CA ALA A 16 -41.41 -14.57 -28.47
C ALA A 16 -40.76 -14.78 -27.06
N ALA A 17 -39.64 -15.47 -27.01
CA ALA A 17 -38.82 -15.54 -25.80
C ALA A 17 -38.17 -14.17 -25.54
N PRO A 18 -38.22 -13.65 -24.29
CA PRO A 18 -37.51 -12.43 -23.97
C PRO A 18 -36.02 -12.68 -24.04
N VAL A 19 -35.33 -11.96 -24.91
CA VAL A 19 -33.86 -11.86 -24.94
C VAL A 19 -33.45 -11.06 -23.70
N PHE A 20 -33.11 -11.75 -22.61
CA PHE A 20 -32.42 -11.12 -21.49
C PHE A 20 -31.02 -10.73 -21.98
N GLY A 21 -30.88 -9.46 -22.36
CA GLY A 21 -29.58 -8.85 -22.55
C GLY A 21 -28.80 -8.97 -21.22
N ARG A 22 -27.79 -9.84 -21.21
CA ARG A 22 -26.77 -9.80 -20.13
C ARG A 22 -26.06 -8.47 -20.27
N ASN A 23 -26.51 -7.48 -19.51
CA ASN A 23 -25.65 -6.35 -19.15
C ASN A 23 -24.51 -6.91 -18.31
N ASN A 24 -23.44 -7.32 -18.95
CA ASN A 24 -22.14 -7.43 -18.31
C ASN A 24 -21.69 -5.99 -18.02
N ALA A 25 -22.22 -5.39 -16.96
CA ALA A 25 -21.51 -4.32 -16.28
C ALA A 25 -20.20 -4.98 -15.81
N MET A 26 -19.09 -4.68 -16.48
CA MET A 26 -17.77 -5.03 -15.98
C MET A 26 -17.71 -4.45 -14.58
N ALA A 27 -17.67 -5.32 -13.57
CA ALA A 27 -17.42 -4.88 -12.20
C ALA A 27 -16.15 -4.05 -12.25
N ALA A 28 -16.19 -2.81 -11.75
CA ALA A 28 -15.02 -1.97 -11.70
C ALA A 28 -13.92 -2.75 -10.96
N GLU A 29 -12.77 -2.90 -11.61
CA GLU A 29 -11.66 -3.64 -11.06
C GLU A 29 -11.24 -2.97 -9.75
N THR A 30 -11.22 -3.72 -8.64
CA THR A 30 -10.86 -3.20 -7.32
C THR A 30 -9.38 -3.44 -7.07
N MET A 31 -8.72 -2.48 -6.39
CA MET A 31 -7.33 -2.64 -5.99
C MET A 31 -7.17 -3.91 -5.16
N ILE A 32 -6.13 -4.69 -5.45
CA ILE A 32 -5.74 -5.86 -4.65
C ILE A 32 -5.58 -5.42 -3.20
N ALA A 33 -6.14 -6.18 -2.28
CA ALA A 33 -6.01 -5.93 -0.85
C ALA A 33 -5.53 -7.19 -0.12
N ARG A 34 -4.81 -6.99 0.98
CA ARG A 34 -4.32 -8.06 1.86
C ARG A 34 -4.74 -7.78 3.29
N SER A 35 -5.07 -8.82 4.02
CA SER A 35 -5.49 -8.67 5.42
C SER A 35 -4.31 -8.27 6.30
N ILE A 36 -4.55 -7.32 7.21
CA ILE A 36 -3.70 -7.11 8.40
C ILE A 36 -3.89 -8.34 9.29
N PRO A 37 -2.86 -9.18 9.53
CA PRO A 37 -3.08 -10.49 10.15
C PRO A 37 -3.60 -10.43 11.59
N SER A 38 -3.35 -9.33 12.32
CA SER A 38 -3.79 -9.15 13.71
C SER A 38 -5.28 -8.81 13.85
N SER A 39 -5.92 -8.26 12.80
CA SER A 39 -7.32 -7.80 12.86
C SER A 39 -8.22 -8.37 11.77
N GLY A 40 -7.65 -8.84 10.66
CA GLY A 40 -8.39 -9.20 9.45
C GLY A 40 -8.80 -7.99 8.59
N GLU A 41 -8.50 -6.75 9.00
CA GLU A 41 -8.81 -5.55 8.21
C GLU A 41 -8.09 -5.60 6.86
N ALA A 42 -8.83 -5.32 5.77
CA ALA A 42 -8.29 -5.29 4.43
C ALA A 42 -7.43 -4.03 4.21
N MET A 43 -6.18 -4.22 3.81
CA MET A 43 -5.24 -3.17 3.44
C MET A 43 -4.98 -3.24 1.93
N PRO A 44 -5.35 -2.21 1.16
CA PRO A 44 -4.98 -2.09 -0.25
C PRO A 44 -3.45 -2.08 -0.41
N VAL A 45 -2.96 -2.75 -1.46
CA VAL A 45 -1.52 -3.05 -1.59
C VAL A 45 -0.67 -1.84 -1.99
N ILE A 46 -1.27 -0.75 -2.50
CA ILE A 46 -0.57 0.51 -2.80
C ILE A 46 -0.98 1.57 -1.80
N GLY A 47 0.01 2.18 -1.17
CA GLY A 47 -0.09 3.34 -0.31
C GLY A 47 0.79 4.49 -0.79
N LEU A 48 1.05 5.45 0.08
CA LEU A 48 1.84 6.65 -0.19
C LEU A 48 2.82 6.92 0.96
N GLY A 49 4.11 7.03 0.64
CA GLY A 49 5.13 7.59 1.53
C GLY A 49 5.22 9.11 1.36
N THR A 50 5.47 9.84 2.45
CA THR A 50 5.51 11.31 2.43
C THR A 50 6.92 11.89 2.56
N TRP A 51 7.93 11.07 2.75
CA TRP A 51 9.32 11.53 2.95
C TRP A 51 9.81 12.36 1.76
N GLN A 52 10.34 13.57 2.05
CA GLN A 52 10.85 14.57 1.11
C GLN A 52 9.81 15.17 0.14
N VAL A 53 8.65 14.57 -0.02
CA VAL A 53 7.66 14.99 -1.03
C VAL A 53 6.49 15.78 -0.43
N PHE A 54 6.22 15.65 0.87
CA PHE A 54 5.20 16.43 1.60
C PHE A 54 5.80 17.49 2.53
N ASP A 55 7.11 17.66 2.57
CA ASP A 55 7.77 18.74 3.31
C ASP A 55 7.72 20.05 2.49
N VAL A 56 6.54 20.65 2.42
CA VAL A 56 6.27 21.85 1.60
C VAL A 56 5.64 22.99 2.41
N GLY A 57 5.69 24.18 1.85
CA GLY A 57 5.07 25.37 2.44
C GLY A 57 3.53 25.35 2.43
N GLY A 58 2.94 26.48 2.82
CA GLY A 58 1.50 26.71 2.79
C GLY A 58 0.96 27.22 1.45
N ASP A 59 1.84 27.43 0.46
CA ASP A 59 1.46 28.00 -0.82
C ASP A 59 0.70 26.98 -1.69
N GLU A 60 -0.27 27.50 -2.45
CA GLU A 60 -1.16 26.69 -3.28
C GLU A 60 -0.43 25.94 -4.39
N LYS A 61 0.62 26.53 -4.95
CA LYS A 61 1.38 25.95 -6.06
C LYS A 61 2.03 24.63 -5.67
N THR A 62 2.53 24.51 -4.43
CA THR A 62 3.15 23.29 -3.92
C THR A 62 2.14 22.29 -3.36
N ARG A 63 0.99 22.75 -2.81
CA ARG A 63 -0.03 21.89 -2.21
C ARG A 63 -1.03 21.30 -3.21
N GLN A 64 -1.33 22.00 -4.30
CA GLN A 64 -2.28 21.53 -5.30
C GLN A 64 -1.91 20.19 -5.95
N PRO A 65 -0.65 19.91 -6.36
CA PRO A 65 -0.25 18.58 -6.83
C PRO A 65 -0.43 17.48 -5.76
N LEU A 66 -0.17 17.78 -4.49
CA LEU A 66 -0.34 16.82 -3.39
C LEU A 66 -1.82 16.44 -3.16
N ARG A 67 -2.76 17.40 -3.33
CA ARG A 67 -4.19 17.09 -3.32
C ARG A 67 -4.55 16.11 -4.43
N GLN A 68 -4.00 16.29 -5.62
CA GLN A 68 -4.23 15.38 -6.74
C GLN A 68 -3.65 13.99 -6.47
N VAL A 69 -2.44 13.91 -5.88
CA VAL A 69 -1.83 12.63 -5.43
C VAL A 69 -2.76 11.92 -4.45
N LEU A 70 -3.23 12.60 -3.39
CA LEU A 70 -4.15 12.03 -2.41
C LEU A 70 -5.49 11.61 -3.03
N LYS A 71 -6.03 12.45 -3.93
CA LYS A 71 -7.27 12.13 -4.65
C LYS A 71 -7.11 10.87 -5.50
N SER A 72 -6.06 10.80 -6.30
CA SER A 72 -5.77 9.63 -7.16
C SER A 72 -5.66 8.35 -6.34
N LEU A 73 -4.89 8.39 -5.24
CA LEU A 73 -4.74 7.24 -4.33
C LEU A 73 -6.09 6.77 -3.77
N THR A 74 -6.85 7.70 -3.19
CA THR A 74 -8.09 7.35 -2.49
C THR A 74 -9.23 6.98 -3.44
N ASP A 75 -9.31 7.56 -4.63
CA ASP A 75 -10.31 7.20 -5.63
C ASP A 75 -10.07 5.81 -6.23
N ALA A 76 -8.81 5.38 -6.31
CA ALA A 76 -8.44 4.03 -6.69
C ALA A 76 -8.60 2.99 -5.56
N GLY A 77 -9.01 3.42 -4.35
CA GLY A 77 -9.19 2.54 -3.19
C GLY A 77 -7.95 2.40 -2.31
N GLY A 78 -6.83 3.07 -2.61
CA GLY A 78 -5.65 3.10 -1.74
C GLY A 78 -5.95 3.84 -0.44
N ARG A 79 -5.34 3.43 0.69
CA ARG A 79 -5.66 3.96 2.02
C ARG A 79 -4.46 4.40 2.83
N MET A 80 -3.33 3.69 2.75
CA MET A 80 -2.14 3.94 3.56
C MET A 80 -1.47 5.25 3.18
N ILE A 81 -1.27 6.15 4.17
CA ILE A 81 -0.42 7.34 4.06
C ILE A 81 0.58 7.29 5.22
N ASP A 82 1.86 7.11 4.90
CA ASP A 82 2.93 6.96 5.90
C ASP A 82 3.77 8.22 6.00
N SER A 83 3.88 8.77 7.22
CA SER A 83 4.67 9.95 7.54
C SER A 83 5.62 9.69 8.72
N SER A 84 6.28 10.75 9.20
CA SER A 84 7.14 10.71 10.40
C SER A 84 7.35 12.12 10.95
N PRO A 85 7.51 12.28 12.27
CA PRO A 85 7.84 13.57 12.89
C PRO A 85 9.19 14.14 12.43
N MET A 86 10.07 13.32 11.84
CA MET A 86 11.34 13.77 11.28
C MET A 86 11.29 14.19 9.80
N TYR A 87 10.13 14.13 9.15
CA TYR A 87 9.95 14.49 7.74
C TYR A 87 9.54 15.97 7.56
N GLY A 88 10.14 16.87 8.33
CA GLY A 88 9.83 18.29 8.29
C GLY A 88 8.36 18.58 8.58
N ARG A 89 7.66 19.18 7.63
CA ARG A 89 6.23 19.52 7.73
C ARG A 89 5.28 18.45 7.21
N ALA A 90 5.79 17.28 6.81
CA ALA A 90 4.98 16.25 6.13
C ALA A 90 3.75 15.79 6.94
N GLU A 91 3.86 15.67 8.28
CA GLU A 91 2.71 15.35 9.14
C GLU A 91 1.65 16.44 9.10
N GLU A 92 2.05 17.71 9.21
CA GLU A 92 1.16 18.88 9.16
C GLU A 92 0.46 18.99 7.79
N VAL A 93 1.24 18.89 6.70
CA VAL A 93 0.71 18.96 5.34
C VAL A 93 -0.25 17.80 5.06
N THR A 94 0.08 16.59 5.50
CA THR A 94 -0.82 15.43 5.38
C THR A 94 -2.12 15.68 6.15
N GLY A 95 -2.04 16.12 7.40
CA GLY A 95 -3.20 16.41 8.23
C GLY A 95 -4.09 17.51 7.65
N ASP A 96 -3.48 18.58 7.16
CA ASP A 96 -4.19 19.69 6.51
C ASP A 96 -4.99 19.20 5.30
N LEU A 97 -4.32 18.52 4.36
CA LEU A 97 -4.93 18.09 3.12
C LEU A 97 -5.99 16.99 3.33
N VAL A 98 -5.72 16.03 4.22
CA VAL A 98 -6.71 14.99 4.58
C VAL A 98 -7.97 15.60 5.21
N ALA A 99 -7.81 16.60 6.08
CA ALA A 99 -8.94 17.29 6.72
C ALA A 99 -9.70 18.16 5.71
N GLU A 100 -9.00 18.97 4.92
CA GLU A 100 -9.57 19.84 3.89
C GLU A 100 -10.40 19.05 2.86
N MET A 101 -9.90 17.89 2.44
CA MET A 101 -10.57 17.04 1.45
C MET A 101 -11.59 16.06 2.06
N GLY A 102 -11.79 16.06 3.38
CA GLY A 102 -12.70 15.15 4.06
C GLY A 102 -12.31 13.67 3.95
N LEU A 103 -11.02 13.37 3.79
CA LEU A 103 -10.54 12.01 3.48
C LEU A 103 -10.35 11.11 4.71
N ARG A 104 -10.43 11.64 5.94
CA ARG A 104 -10.13 10.85 7.15
C ARG A 104 -10.82 9.49 7.23
N PRO A 105 -12.10 9.32 6.85
CA PRO A 105 -12.77 8.02 6.87
C PRO A 105 -12.25 7.02 5.83
N ARG A 106 -11.56 7.51 4.80
CA ARG A 106 -11.09 6.72 3.66
C ARG A 106 -9.61 6.34 3.76
N VAL A 107 -8.83 6.99 4.66
CA VAL A 107 -7.38 6.80 4.76
C VAL A 107 -6.99 6.06 6.03
N PHE A 108 -5.83 5.43 5.97
CA PHE A 108 -5.13 4.81 7.08
C PHE A 108 -3.86 5.63 7.35
N LEU A 109 -3.87 6.41 8.44
CA LEU A 109 -2.78 7.32 8.78
C LEU A 109 -1.73 6.61 9.63
N ALA A 110 -0.53 6.49 9.08
CA ALA A 110 0.62 5.92 9.73
C ALA A 110 1.68 7.01 9.99
N THR A 111 2.26 6.98 11.18
CA THR A 111 3.43 7.80 11.53
C THR A 111 4.39 7.03 12.42
N LYS A 112 5.38 7.73 12.99
CA LYS A 112 6.46 7.10 13.72
C LYS A 112 6.73 7.83 15.04
N VAL A 113 7.46 7.18 15.97
CA VAL A 113 8.08 7.82 17.11
C VAL A 113 9.59 7.80 16.92
N TRP A 114 10.22 8.96 17.07
CA TRP A 114 11.68 9.14 16.89
C TRP A 114 12.24 10.11 17.93
N THR A 115 12.40 9.63 19.12
CA THR A 115 13.01 10.32 20.29
C THR A 115 13.42 9.25 21.29
N SER A 116 13.99 9.61 22.42
CA SER A 116 14.32 8.68 23.50
C SER A 116 13.53 9.02 24.76
N GLY A 117 13.23 8.01 25.57
CA GLY A 117 12.51 8.14 26.82
C GLY A 117 10.99 8.18 26.67
N ARG A 118 10.31 7.69 27.71
CA ARG A 118 8.84 7.47 27.70
C ARG A 118 8.05 8.77 27.58
N GLU A 119 8.36 9.77 28.39
CA GLU A 119 7.59 11.03 28.42
C GLU A 119 7.78 11.83 27.13
N ALA A 120 9.00 11.91 26.63
CA ALA A 120 9.30 12.57 25.37
C ALA A 120 8.60 11.87 24.19
N SER A 121 8.51 10.54 24.20
CA SER A 121 7.81 9.78 23.16
C SER A 121 6.30 10.04 23.19
N ILE A 122 5.67 10.03 24.35
CA ILE A 122 4.23 10.36 24.51
C ILE A 122 3.96 11.78 23.99
N ALA A 123 4.79 12.74 24.38
CA ALA A 123 4.65 14.12 23.92
C ALA A 123 4.84 14.24 22.39
N GLN A 124 5.77 13.52 21.79
CA GLN A 124 5.98 13.52 20.35
C GLN A 124 4.79 12.90 19.62
N MET A 125 4.29 11.74 20.05
CA MET A 125 3.15 11.07 19.44
C MET A 125 1.86 11.89 19.54
N ARG A 126 1.64 12.62 20.62
CA ARG A 126 0.54 13.60 20.74
C ARG A 126 0.65 14.71 19.70
N ARG A 127 1.85 15.32 19.57
CA ARG A 127 2.09 16.34 18.53
C ARG A 127 1.86 15.79 17.13
N SER A 128 2.25 14.53 16.86
CA SER A 128 1.96 13.89 15.58
C SER A 128 0.45 13.75 15.34
N ALA A 129 -0.33 13.34 16.33
CA ALA A 129 -1.79 13.27 16.25
C ALA A 129 -2.43 14.65 15.99
N GLU A 130 -1.92 15.70 16.64
CA GLU A 130 -2.36 17.09 16.45
C GLU A 130 -2.04 17.58 15.02
N ARG A 131 -0.79 17.39 14.54
CA ARG A 131 -0.37 17.76 13.17
C ARG A 131 -1.17 17.02 12.11
N MET A 132 -1.36 15.73 12.28
CA MET A 132 -2.13 14.90 11.36
C MET A 132 -3.65 15.05 11.53
N LYS A 133 -4.10 15.93 12.42
CA LYS A 133 -5.53 16.23 12.70
C LYS A 133 -6.36 14.96 12.91
N SER A 134 -5.78 14.00 13.62
CA SER A 134 -6.38 12.70 13.89
C SER A 134 -6.19 12.32 15.36
N PRO A 135 -7.24 12.40 16.20
CA PRO A 135 -7.14 12.08 17.63
C PRO A 135 -6.65 10.65 17.90
N VAL A 136 -6.98 9.72 16.99
CA VAL A 136 -6.50 8.35 17.00
C VAL A 136 -5.79 8.08 15.68
N LEU A 137 -4.49 7.84 15.74
CA LEU A 137 -3.71 7.41 14.58
C LEU A 137 -3.92 5.92 14.33
N ASP A 138 -3.92 5.53 13.05
CA ASP A 138 -4.12 4.13 12.70
C ASP A 138 -2.87 3.30 13.04
N LEU A 139 -1.66 3.81 12.77
CA LEU A 139 -0.41 3.10 13.06
C LEU A 139 0.65 4.07 13.59
N ILE A 140 1.32 3.70 14.68
CA ILE A 140 2.55 4.33 15.12
C ILE A 140 3.66 3.30 15.13
N GLN A 141 4.79 3.63 14.47
CA GLN A 141 5.95 2.74 14.32
C GLN A 141 7.17 3.31 15.06
N ILE A 142 7.99 2.44 15.63
CA ILE A 142 9.26 2.82 16.24
C ILE A 142 10.28 3.06 15.13
N HIS A 143 10.68 4.33 14.93
CA HIS A 143 11.54 4.74 13.83
C HIS A 143 12.99 4.34 14.04
N ASN A 144 13.56 3.61 13.11
CA ASN A 144 14.95 3.15 13.11
C ASN A 144 15.36 2.42 14.41
N LEU A 145 14.40 1.76 15.05
CA LEU A 145 14.59 1.02 16.29
C LEU A 145 15.17 1.86 17.46
N LEU A 146 15.08 3.19 17.36
CA LEU A 146 15.56 4.10 18.42
C LEU A 146 14.78 3.83 19.71
N ASP A 147 15.47 3.53 20.78
CA ASP A 147 14.91 3.23 22.12
C ASP A 147 13.70 2.27 22.08
N TRP A 148 13.79 1.26 21.22
CA TRP A 148 12.63 0.43 20.85
C TRP A 148 11.97 -0.27 22.04
N ARG A 149 12.73 -0.65 23.08
CA ARG A 149 12.15 -1.34 24.24
C ARG A 149 11.23 -0.42 25.04
N THR A 150 11.65 0.81 25.29
CA THR A 150 10.84 1.83 25.96
C THR A 150 9.59 2.16 25.15
N HIS A 151 9.78 2.34 23.83
CA HIS A 151 8.65 2.72 22.96
C HIS A 151 7.67 1.58 22.74
N LEU A 152 8.13 0.32 22.63
CA LEU A 152 7.24 -0.81 22.47
C LEU A 152 6.33 -1.00 23.70
N ALA A 153 6.89 -0.86 24.90
CA ALA A 153 6.11 -0.89 26.14
C ALA A 153 5.08 0.23 26.19
N THR A 154 5.47 1.45 25.79
CA THR A 154 4.59 2.63 25.74
C THR A 154 3.47 2.45 24.71
N LEU A 155 3.81 2.02 23.50
CA LEU A 155 2.85 1.80 22.42
C LEU A 155 1.84 0.69 22.73
N ARG A 156 2.25 -0.37 23.42
CA ARG A 156 1.34 -1.42 23.92
C ARG A 156 0.29 -0.85 24.88
N GLN A 157 0.70 0.04 25.80
CA GLN A 157 -0.23 0.73 26.71
C GLN A 157 -1.18 1.66 25.95
N MET A 158 -0.66 2.45 24.99
CA MET A 158 -1.48 3.35 24.17
C MET A 158 -2.50 2.56 23.33
N LYS A 159 -2.10 1.42 22.76
CA LYS A 159 -3.00 0.53 22.00
C LYS A 159 -4.09 -0.05 22.90
N ALA A 160 -3.73 -0.54 24.09
CA ALA A 160 -4.71 -1.04 25.06
C ALA A 160 -5.70 0.04 25.52
N ALA A 161 -5.26 1.31 25.56
CA ALA A 161 -6.12 2.47 25.89
C ALA A 161 -6.90 3.03 24.68
N GLY A 162 -6.80 2.42 23.49
CA GLY A 162 -7.48 2.88 22.28
C GLY A 162 -6.93 4.19 21.68
N GLN A 163 -5.74 4.62 22.09
CA GLN A 163 -5.10 5.85 21.61
C GLN A 163 -4.36 5.66 20.27
N VAL A 164 -4.08 4.44 19.89
CA VAL A 164 -3.56 4.02 18.58
C VAL A 164 -4.18 2.67 18.22
N ARG A 165 -4.46 2.44 16.93
CA ARG A 165 -5.09 1.18 16.50
C ARG A 165 -4.08 0.06 16.34
N TYR A 166 -2.93 0.34 15.72
CA TYR A 166 -1.85 -0.60 15.42
C TYR A 166 -0.50 -0.05 15.85
N ILE A 167 0.42 -0.94 16.17
CA ILE A 167 1.78 -0.60 16.53
C ILE A 167 2.78 -1.35 15.63
N GLY A 168 3.92 -0.74 15.37
CA GLY A 168 4.92 -1.32 14.48
C GLY A 168 6.35 -0.94 14.82
N ILE A 169 7.26 -1.56 14.07
CA ILE A 169 8.69 -1.23 14.08
C ILE A 169 9.15 -0.98 12.64
N THR A 170 10.16 -0.11 12.48
CA THR A 170 10.68 0.19 11.14
C THR A 170 12.17 0.46 11.14
N HIS A 171 12.82 0.04 10.07
CA HIS A 171 14.17 0.49 9.71
C HIS A 171 14.34 0.40 8.19
N TYR A 172 15.03 1.38 7.58
CA TYR A 172 15.16 1.46 6.13
C TYR A 172 16.42 0.79 5.56
N THR A 173 17.44 0.53 6.39
CA THR A 173 18.71 -0.06 5.93
C THR A 173 18.68 -1.58 5.92
N THR A 174 19.34 -2.19 4.93
CA THR A 174 19.49 -3.65 4.84
C THR A 174 20.21 -4.26 6.04
N GLY A 175 21.21 -3.56 6.60
CA GLY A 175 21.94 -4.01 7.80
C GLY A 175 21.06 -4.23 9.03
N SER A 176 19.86 -3.62 9.07
CA SER A 176 18.93 -3.75 10.20
C SER A 176 17.87 -4.85 10.03
N LEU A 177 17.81 -5.51 8.88
CA LEU A 177 16.79 -6.56 8.61
C LEU A 177 16.88 -7.72 9.60
N ALA A 178 18.10 -8.13 9.97
CA ALA A 178 18.30 -9.20 10.94
C ALA A 178 17.81 -8.83 12.34
N GLU A 179 17.97 -7.56 12.75
CA GLU A 179 17.48 -7.06 14.04
C GLU A 179 15.96 -6.93 14.04
N LEU A 180 15.35 -6.42 12.96
CA LEU A 180 13.89 -6.42 12.80
C LEU A 180 13.30 -7.84 12.92
N ALA A 181 13.89 -8.82 12.24
CA ALA A 181 13.44 -10.21 12.32
C ALA A 181 13.59 -10.76 13.76
N ARG A 182 14.72 -10.50 14.44
CA ARG A 182 14.94 -10.93 15.82
C ARG A 182 13.93 -10.34 16.79
N ILE A 183 13.57 -9.06 16.62
CA ILE A 183 12.53 -8.42 17.45
C ILE A 183 11.18 -9.09 17.20
N LEU A 184 10.79 -9.34 15.95
CA LEU A 184 9.54 -10.03 15.65
C LEU A 184 9.49 -11.44 16.23
N GLU A 185 10.63 -12.14 16.29
CA GLU A 185 10.72 -13.48 16.87
C GLU A 185 10.53 -13.46 18.39
N SER A 186 11.06 -12.45 19.09
CA SER A 186 11.07 -12.35 20.56
C SER A 186 9.88 -11.58 21.15
N GLU A 187 9.31 -10.61 20.40
CA GLU A 187 8.33 -9.66 20.91
C GLU A 187 6.94 -9.87 20.30
N PRO A 188 5.97 -10.41 21.05
CA PRO A 188 4.60 -10.58 20.56
C PRO A 188 3.84 -9.25 20.47
N GLY A 189 2.76 -9.24 19.68
CA GLY A 189 1.82 -8.12 19.63
C GLY A 189 2.26 -6.91 18.80
N ILE A 190 3.31 -7.07 17.97
CA ILE A 190 3.66 -6.11 16.92
C ILE A 190 2.75 -6.39 15.72
N ASP A 191 2.05 -5.38 15.23
CA ASP A 191 1.11 -5.53 14.11
C ASP A 191 1.78 -5.33 12.75
N PHE A 192 2.77 -4.42 12.68
CA PHE A 192 3.42 -4.03 11.43
C PHE A 192 4.95 -4.01 11.56
N VAL A 193 5.61 -4.37 10.45
CA VAL A 193 7.03 -4.10 10.24
C VAL A 193 7.23 -3.38 8.92
N GLN A 194 7.98 -2.26 8.93
CA GLN A 194 8.30 -1.50 7.72
C GLN A 194 9.80 -1.57 7.44
N PHE A 195 10.18 -1.81 6.18
CA PHE A 195 11.58 -1.96 5.77
C PHE A 195 11.77 -1.66 4.28
N GLY A 196 13.05 -1.38 3.91
CA GLY A 196 13.46 -1.24 2.52
C GLY A 196 13.46 -2.57 1.80
N TYR A 197 12.78 -2.63 0.66
CA TYR A 197 12.74 -3.80 -0.21
C TYR A 197 12.39 -3.40 -1.64
N SER A 198 13.16 -3.90 -2.60
CA SER A 198 12.99 -3.62 -4.02
C SER A 198 13.46 -4.79 -4.88
N LEU A 199 13.30 -4.69 -6.19
CA LEU A 199 13.91 -5.64 -7.13
C LEU A 199 15.44 -5.58 -7.10
N ALA A 200 16.04 -4.44 -6.72
CA ALA A 200 17.49 -4.28 -6.59
C ALA A 200 18.01 -4.76 -5.21
N THR A 201 17.23 -4.57 -4.15
CA THR A 201 17.59 -4.87 -2.75
C THR A 201 16.64 -5.93 -2.20
N ARG A 202 17.07 -7.20 -2.20
CA ARG A 202 16.22 -8.38 -1.96
C ARG A 202 16.50 -9.13 -0.65
N GLU A 203 17.38 -8.62 0.18
CA GLU A 203 17.83 -9.31 1.40
C GLU A 203 16.70 -9.64 2.38
N ALA A 204 15.61 -8.86 2.36
CA ALA A 204 14.44 -9.13 3.19
C ALA A 204 13.77 -10.50 2.89
N GLU A 205 13.96 -11.03 1.67
CA GLU A 205 13.41 -12.34 1.27
C GLU A 205 14.04 -13.50 2.03
N GLN A 206 15.29 -13.35 2.49
CA GLN A 206 16.05 -14.42 3.13
C GLN A 206 15.51 -14.76 4.53
N ARG A 207 15.09 -13.76 5.30
CA ARG A 207 14.66 -13.97 6.68
C ARG A 207 13.47 -13.11 7.11
N LEU A 208 13.50 -11.78 6.88
CA LEU A 208 12.50 -10.88 7.47
C LEU A 208 11.09 -11.16 6.95
N LEU A 209 10.90 -11.34 5.66
CA LEU A 209 9.60 -11.68 5.08
C LEU A 209 9.07 -13.04 5.57
N PRO A 210 9.85 -14.14 5.58
CA PRO A 210 9.45 -15.41 6.20
C PRO A 210 9.06 -15.26 7.67
N VAL A 211 9.84 -14.54 8.48
CA VAL A 211 9.56 -14.31 9.90
C VAL A 211 8.27 -13.50 10.08
N ALA A 212 8.07 -12.42 9.32
CA ALA A 212 6.86 -11.62 9.39
C ALA A 212 5.61 -12.47 9.07
N ALA A 213 5.67 -13.31 8.04
CA ALA A 213 4.59 -14.23 7.69
C ALA A 213 4.31 -15.24 8.82
N ALA A 214 5.35 -15.91 9.36
CA ALA A 214 5.22 -16.89 10.44
C ALA A 214 4.66 -16.27 11.72
N ARG A 215 5.03 -14.99 12.02
CA ARG A 215 4.57 -14.25 13.18
C ARG A 215 3.24 -13.51 12.95
N ARG A 216 2.67 -13.62 11.75
CA ARG A 216 1.41 -12.97 11.37
C ARG A 216 1.48 -11.44 11.56
N VAL A 217 2.59 -10.84 11.14
CA VAL A 217 2.85 -9.40 11.16
C VAL A 217 2.68 -8.85 9.75
N ALA A 218 1.91 -7.79 9.60
CA ALA A 218 1.74 -7.08 8.34
C ALA A 218 3.05 -6.36 7.95
N THR A 219 3.35 -6.30 6.65
CA THR A 219 4.57 -5.69 6.16
C THR A 219 4.28 -4.44 5.33
N ILE A 220 5.08 -3.40 5.53
CA ILE A 220 5.09 -2.19 4.71
C ILE A 220 6.45 -2.08 4.05
N VAL A 221 6.45 -1.98 2.72
CA VAL A 221 7.68 -1.80 1.95
C VAL A 221 7.90 -0.33 1.63
N ASN A 222 9.00 0.21 2.10
CA ASN A 222 9.50 1.53 1.71
C ASN A 222 10.65 1.40 0.69
N GLN A 223 11.08 2.52 0.08
CA GLN A 223 12.15 2.60 -0.92
C GLN A 223 11.99 1.61 -2.11
N PRO A 224 10.80 1.41 -2.67
CA PRO A 224 10.58 0.42 -3.73
C PRO A 224 11.37 0.70 -5.02
N PHE A 225 11.86 1.94 -5.18
CA PHE A 225 12.59 2.42 -6.35
C PHE A 225 14.04 2.85 -6.05
N GLU A 226 14.60 2.53 -4.85
CA GLU A 226 15.96 2.93 -4.44
C GLU A 226 16.20 4.44 -4.64
N THR A 227 15.29 5.27 -4.12
CA THR A 227 15.33 6.74 -4.30
C THR A 227 15.52 7.17 -5.77
N GLY A 228 14.91 6.43 -6.71
CA GLY A 228 15.00 6.65 -8.16
C GLY A 228 16.21 6.00 -8.83
N GLY A 229 17.07 5.31 -8.08
CA GLY A 229 18.26 4.63 -8.61
C GLY A 229 17.92 3.60 -9.69
N MET A 230 16.82 2.88 -9.50
CA MET A 230 16.37 1.85 -10.43
C MET A 230 15.97 2.43 -11.78
N PHE A 231 15.33 3.60 -11.82
CA PHE A 231 14.97 4.26 -13.08
C PHE A 231 16.20 4.72 -13.87
N ARG A 232 17.27 5.16 -13.19
CA ARG A 232 18.53 5.50 -13.86
C ARG A 232 19.14 4.28 -14.56
N ARG A 233 19.02 3.08 -13.97
CA ARG A 233 19.55 1.84 -14.55
C ARG A 233 18.82 1.41 -15.82
N VAL A 234 17.53 1.70 -15.93
CA VAL A 234 16.69 1.35 -17.09
C VAL A 234 16.46 2.54 -18.04
N HIS A 235 17.12 3.67 -17.81
CA HIS A 235 16.96 4.85 -18.65
C HIS A 235 17.27 4.53 -20.13
N GLY A 236 16.36 4.94 -21.02
CA GLY A 236 16.47 4.67 -22.45
C GLY A 236 16.19 3.24 -22.88
N ARG A 237 15.83 2.33 -21.95
CA ARG A 237 15.47 0.94 -22.28
C ARG A 237 13.95 0.80 -22.41
N ALA A 238 13.50 0.09 -23.43
CA ALA A 238 12.12 -0.31 -23.55
C ALA A 238 11.73 -1.29 -22.44
N LEU A 239 10.50 -1.23 -21.97
CA LEU A 239 9.93 -2.25 -21.10
C LEU A 239 9.90 -3.58 -21.86
N PRO A 240 10.32 -4.71 -21.27
CA PRO A 240 10.25 -6.02 -21.92
C PRO A 240 8.85 -6.38 -22.33
N GLU A 241 8.67 -6.97 -23.51
CA GLU A 241 7.34 -7.34 -24.04
C GLU A 241 6.55 -8.27 -23.10
N TRP A 242 7.23 -9.19 -22.42
CA TRP A 242 6.62 -10.11 -21.47
C TRP A 242 6.03 -9.41 -20.22
N ALA A 243 6.39 -8.16 -19.96
CA ALA A 243 5.80 -7.40 -18.87
C ALA A 243 4.28 -7.17 -19.05
N ALA A 244 3.79 -7.24 -20.30
CA ALA A 244 2.37 -7.21 -20.63
C ALA A 244 1.60 -8.42 -20.09
N GLU A 245 2.25 -9.54 -19.79
CA GLU A 245 1.62 -10.75 -19.23
C GLU A 245 1.00 -10.49 -17.84
N PHE A 246 1.51 -9.51 -17.12
CA PHE A 246 0.97 -9.05 -15.84
C PHE A 246 0.55 -7.57 -15.88
N ASP A 247 0.05 -7.13 -17.04
CA ASP A 247 -0.60 -5.85 -17.25
C ASP A 247 0.30 -4.63 -16.95
N CYS A 248 1.64 -4.77 -17.07
CA CYS A 248 2.59 -3.67 -16.89
C CYS A 248 2.74 -2.85 -18.18
N THR A 249 2.64 -1.53 -18.05
CA THR A 249 2.89 -0.56 -19.13
C THR A 249 4.04 0.41 -18.81
N SER A 250 4.64 0.28 -17.63
CA SER A 250 5.77 1.10 -17.19
C SER A 250 6.77 0.30 -16.34
N TRP A 251 7.98 0.83 -16.21
CA TRP A 251 8.99 0.28 -15.29
C TRP A 251 8.57 0.37 -13.83
N ALA A 252 7.86 1.44 -13.42
CA ALA A 252 7.36 1.58 -12.07
C ALA A 252 6.40 0.44 -11.72
N GLN A 253 5.45 0.14 -12.61
CA GLN A 253 4.51 -0.96 -12.44
C GLN A 253 5.23 -2.31 -12.33
N LEU A 254 6.23 -2.56 -13.19
CA LEU A 254 7.03 -3.80 -13.15
C LEU A 254 7.76 -3.96 -11.81
N PHE A 255 8.40 -2.89 -11.31
CA PHE A 255 9.11 -2.91 -10.03
C PHE A 255 8.16 -3.14 -8.86
N LEU A 256 7.02 -2.46 -8.84
CA LEU A 256 6.02 -2.63 -7.79
C LEU A 256 5.37 -4.02 -7.83
N LYS A 257 5.03 -4.54 -9.01
CA LYS A 257 4.45 -5.89 -9.14
C LYS A 257 5.43 -6.99 -8.74
N TYR A 258 6.73 -6.82 -8.96
CA TYR A 258 7.74 -7.73 -8.42
C TYR A 258 7.67 -7.80 -6.87
N ILE A 259 7.57 -6.64 -6.21
CA ILE A 259 7.43 -6.54 -4.76
C ILE A 259 6.13 -7.18 -4.30
N LEU A 260 5.02 -6.82 -4.93
CA LEU A 260 3.67 -7.30 -4.60
C LEU A 260 3.48 -8.80 -4.89
N ALA A 261 4.26 -9.38 -5.78
CA ALA A 261 4.25 -10.82 -6.03
C ALA A 261 4.80 -11.65 -4.85
N ALA A 262 5.48 -11.03 -3.89
CA ALA A 262 5.84 -11.69 -2.63
C ALA A 262 4.61 -11.77 -1.71
N PRO A 263 4.09 -12.97 -1.37
CA PRO A 263 2.84 -13.12 -0.61
C PRO A 263 2.87 -12.48 0.78
N ALA A 264 4.06 -12.38 1.38
CA ALA A 264 4.27 -11.79 2.70
C ALA A 264 4.26 -10.26 2.70
N VAL A 265 4.26 -9.59 1.54
CA VAL A 265 4.16 -8.12 1.45
C VAL A 265 2.70 -7.70 1.59
N THR A 266 2.37 -6.85 2.56
CA THR A 266 1.00 -6.35 2.77
C THR A 266 0.74 -5.09 1.95
N CYS A 267 1.64 -4.09 2.02
CA CYS A 267 1.49 -2.81 1.32
C CYS A 267 2.86 -2.26 0.92
N VAL A 268 2.92 -1.57 -0.23
CA VAL A 268 4.10 -0.81 -0.66
C VAL A 268 3.75 0.67 -0.70
N ILE A 269 4.69 1.53 -0.26
CA ILE A 269 4.47 2.98 -0.11
C ILE A 269 5.47 3.79 -0.95
N PRO A 270 5.34 3.81 -2.29
CA PRO A 270 6.12 4.74 -3.10
C PRO A 270 5.84 6.18 -2.65
N ALA A 271 6.85 7.05 -2.77
CA ALA A 271 6.75 8.47 -2.39
C ALA A 271 6.82 9.34 -3.63
N THR A 272 5.80 10.18 -3.84
CA THR A 272 5.77 11.11 -4.97
C THR A 272 4.92 12.36 -4.66
N ALA A 273 5.35 13.50 -5.21
CA ALA A 273 4.54 14.72 -5.29
C ALA A 273 3.93 14.92 -6.69
N ASN A 274 4.24 14.03 -7.65
CA ASN A 274 3.74 14.11 -9.02
C ASN A 274 2.48 13.25 -9.17
N PRO A 275 1.31 13.84 -9.54
CA PRO A 275 0.07 13.10 -9.74
C PRO A 275 0.15 12.02 -10.83
N GLU A 276 0.93 12.24 -11.89
CA GLU A 276 1.11 11.26 -12.98
C GLU A 276 1.87 10.02 -12.49
N HIS A 277 2.91 10.22 -11.65
CA HIS A 277 3.62 9.09 -11.04
C HIS A 277 2.70 8.30 -10.10
N MET A 278 1.88 8.99 -9.29
CA MET A 278 0.93 8.29 -8.42
C MET A 278 -0.11 7.50 -9.23
N ALA A 279 -0.62 8.09 -10.30
CA ALA A 279 -1.57 7.41 -11.20
C ALA A 279 -0.94 6.18 -11.89
N ASP A 280 0.37 6.21 -12.16
CA ASP A 280 1.10 5.08 -12.72
C ASP A 280 1.36 4.00 -11.66
N ASP A 281 1.87 4.38 -10.48
CA ASP A 281 2.14 3.48 -9.36
C ASP A 281 0.89 2.70 -8.92
N ILE A 282 -0.26 3.36 -8.87
CA ILE A 282 -1.56 2.77 -8.52
C ILE A 282 -1.90 1.59 -9.42
N LYS A 283 -1.61 1.63 -10.71
CA LYS A 283 -1.91 0.55 -11.66
C LYS A 283 -1.25 -0.77 -11.28
N ALA A 284 -0.13 -0.73 -10.57
CA ALA A 284 0.50 -1.95 -10.05
C ALA A 284 -0.37 -2.71 -9.03
N GLY A 285 -1.34 -2.04 -8.43
CA GLY A 285 -2.29 -2.63 -7.49
C GLY A 285 -3.47 -3.35 -8.14
N PHE A 286 -3.54 -3.42 -9.48
CA PHE A 286 -4.63 -4.03 -10.22
C PHE A 286 -4.14 -5.14 -11.15
N GLY A 287 -5.07 -5.96 -11.63
CA GLY A 287 -4.79 -7.02 -12.59
C GLY A 287 -3.93 -8.13 -12.03
N ARG A 288 -3.15 -8.77 -12.90
CA ARG A 288 -2.36 -9.95 -12.56
C ARG A 288 -1.04 -9.58 -11.86
N LEU A 289 -0.67 -10.37 -10.89
CA LEU A 289 0.67 -10.34 -10.31
C LEU A 289 1.52 -11.47 -10.92
N PRO A 290 2.84 -11.27 -11.07
CA PRO A 290 3.76 -12.33 -11.49
C PRO A 290 3.66 -13.55 -10.57
N ASP A 291 3.60 -14.74 -11.14
CA ASP A 291 3.78 -15.98 -10.41
C ASP A 291 5.26 -16.18 -9.98
N PRO A 292 5.60 -17.22 -9.21
CA PRO A 292 6.98 -17.45 -8.76
C PRO A 292 7.99 -17.60 -9.92
N GLN A 293 7.59 -18.21 -11.04
CA GLN A 293 8.46 -18.40 -12.19
C GLN A 293 8.69 -17.08 -12.95
N GLN A 294 7.62 -16.31 -13.14
CA GLN A 294 7.68 -14.98 -13.76
C GLN A 294 8.44 -14.00 -12.87
N ARG A 295 8.29 -14.08 -11.55
CA ARG A 295 9.04 -13.27 -10.59
C ARG A 295 10.54 -13.57 -10.68
N GLU A 296 10.93 -14.83 -10.85
CA GLU A 296 12.33 -15.23 -11.08
C GLU A 296 12.84 -14.74 -12.44
N GLN A 297 12.01 -14.74 -13.48
CA GLN A 297 12.34 -14.15 -14.79
C GLN A 297 12.65 -12.65 -14.66
N ILE A 298 11.81 -11.90 -13.93
CA ILE A 298 12.02 -10.47 -13.67
C ILE A 298 13.36 -10.26 -12.95
N ARG A 299 13.66 -11.08 -11.95
CA ARG A 299 14.91 -11.02 -11.18
C ARG A 299 16.13 -11.24 -12.08
N ARG A 300 16.13 -12.31 -12.86
CA ARG A 300 17.23 -12.63 -13.80
C ARG A 300 17.44 -11.54 -14.84
N PHE A 301 16.34 -11.02 -15.38
CA PHE A 301 16.42 -9.91 -16.34
C PHE A 301 17.08 -8.68 -15.69
N TRP A 302 16.63 -8.29 -14.47
CA TRP A 302 17.24 -7.19 -13.73
C TRP A 302 18.72 -7.39 -13.45
N ASP A 303 19.10 -8.59 -13.04
CA ASP A 303 20.51 -8.93 -12.73
C ASP A 303 21.41 -8.89 -13.98
N SER A 304 20.85 -9.03 -15.18
CA SER A 304 21.57 -8.97 -16.47
C SER A 304 21.74 -7.55 -17.03
N LEU A 305 21.06 -6.54 -16.49
CA LEU A 305 21.17 -5.14 -16.92
C LEU A 305 22.47 -4.50 -16.47
#